data_9f3636b6e5b8a168e0d900317fcddb07
#
_entry.id   9f3636b6e5b8a168e0d900317fcddb07
#
_cell.length_a   1.000
_cell.length_b   1.000
_cell.length_c   1.000
_cell.angle_alpha   90.00
_cell.angle_beta   90.00
_cell.angle_gamma   90.00
#
_symmetry.space_group_name_H-M   'P 1'
#
loop_
_entity.id
_entity.type
_entity.pdbx_description
1 polymer ?
#
loop_
_entity_poly.entity_id
_entity_poly.type
_entity_poly.pdbx_seq_one_letter_code
_entity_poly.pdbx_strand_id
1 'polypeptide(L)'
;MKLILNRRPSLAGATVGELWDGALRLCYTLEDEIREVSGVPVGHWKIKGATAIPAGEYGVTLEESPRFGADTLTINDVPGFTGVRMHAGNTSGDTEGCPLLGMAVVGATITGGS
;
A
#
# COMPACT_ATOMS: atom_id res chain seq x y z
N MET A 1 -8.48 -16.54 -1.84
CA MET A 1 -8.40 -15.73 -0.63
C MET A 1 -8.67 -14.28 -0.98
N LYS A 2 -9.50 -13.62 -0.21
CA LYS A 2 -9.79 -12.19 -0.41
C LYS A 2 -9.23 -11.40 0.77
N LEU A 3 -8.31 -10.48 0.49
CA LEU A 3 -7.76 -9.56 1.48
C LEU A 3 -8.47 -8.22 1.36
N ILE A 4 -8.72 -7.56 2.49
CA ILE A 4 -9.30 -6.22 2.51
C ILE A 4 -8.34 -5.29 3.22
N LEU A 5 -7.95 -4.22 2.53
CA LEU A 5 -7.16 -3.13 3.10
C LEU A 5 -8.08 -1.96 3.37
N ASN A 6 -8.31 -1.67 4.66
CA ASN A 6 -9.11 -0.53 5.09
C ASN A 6 -8.19 0.63 5.43
N ARG A 7 -8.35 1.73 4.73
CA ARG A 7 -7.54 2.94 4.90
C ARG A 7 -8.21 3.95 5.83
N ARG A 8 -7.41 4.60 6.66
CA ARG A 8 -7.81 5.82 7.39
C ARG A 8 -7.55 7.04 6.50
N PRO A 9 -8.12 8.22 6.83
CA PRO A 9 -7.76 9.46 6.12
C PRO A 9 -6.27 9.74 6.20
N SER A 10 -5.70 10.26 5.10
CA SER A 10 -4.28 10.62 5.05
C SER A 10 -3.95 11.73 6.03
N LEU A 11 -2.78 11.64 6.66
CA LEU A 11 -2.27 12.63 7.62
C LEU A 11 -0.76 12.72 7.49
N ALA A 12 -0.23 13.93 7.42
CA ALA A 12 1.22 14.19 7.31
C ALA A 12 1.88 13.43 6.13
N GLY A 13 1.20 13.35 5.01
CA GLY A 13 1.73 12.71 3.79
C GLY A 13 1.68 11.19 3.79
N ALA A 14 1.03 10.58 4.78
CA ALA A 14 0.95 9.13 4.93
C ALA A 14 -0.48 8.67 5.16
N THR A 15 -0.76 7.42 4.81
CA THR A 15 -2.07 6.79 5.01
C THR A 15 -1.88 5.50 5.78
N VAL A 16 -2.36 5.47 7.01
CA VAL A 16 -2.37 4.27 7.84
C VAL A 16 -3.62 3.46 7.52
N GLY A 17 -3.48 2.16 7.49
CA GLY A 17 -4.59 1.24 7.27
C GLY A 17 -4.40 -0.07 8.01
N GLU A 18 -5.33 -0.98 7.76
CA GLU A 18 -5.31 -2.33 8.33
C GLU A 18 -5.62 -3.33 7.22
N LEU A 19 -4.86 -4.42 7.20
CA LEU A 19 -5.06 -5.51 6.24
C LEU A 19 -5.75 -6.67 6.94
N TRP A 20 -6.86 -7.12 6.37
CA TRP A 20 -7.73 -8.14 6.93
C TRP A 20 -7.90 -9.35 6.02
N ASP A 21 -8.00 -10.52 6.62
CA ASP A 21 -8.47 -11.74 5.97
C ASP A 21 -9.75 -12.17 6.72
N GLY A 22 -10.91 -11.88 6.13
CA GLY A 22 -12.18 -12.08 6.81
C GLY A 22 -12.25 -11.27 8.11
N ALA A 23 -12.45 -11.93 9.23
CA ALA A 23 -12.52 -11.31 10.56
C ALA A 23 -11.14 -11.21 11.26
N LEU A 24 -10.07 -11.69 10.60
CA LEU A 24 -8.73 -11.68 11.16
C LEU A 24 -7.92 -10.49 10.63
N ARG A 25 -7.51 -9.60 11.51
CA ARG A 25 -6.55 -8.55 11.15
C ARG A 25 -5.16 -9.15 11.06
N LEU A 26 -4.55 -9.07 9.89
CA LEU A 26 -3.21 -9.63 9.65
C LEU A 26 -2.12 -8.69 10.11
N CYS A 27 -2.23 -7.41 9.77
CA CYS A 27 -1.21 -6.41 10.07
C CYS A 27 -1.76 -5.00 9.84
N TYR A 28 -0.96 -4.00 10.20
CA TYR A 28 -1.17 -2.61 9.78
C TYR A 28 -0.52 -2.37 8.42
N THR A 29 -0.94 -1.30 7.77
CA THR A 29 -0.35 -0.82 6.51
C THR A 29 -0.03 0.65 6.62
N LEU A 30 0.96 1.09 5.83
CA LEU A 30 1.26 2.50 5.66
C LEU A 30 1.56 2.75 4.20
N GLU A 31 0.86 3.72 3.64
CA GLU A 31 0.99 4.13 2.25
C GLU A 31 1.30 5.62 2.15
N ASP A 32 1.67 6.05 0.95
CA ASP A 32 1.74 7.47 0.63
C ASP A 32 0.37 8.14 0.79
N GLU A 33 0.31 9.44 0.57
CA GLU A 33 -0.93 10.19 0.66
C GLU A 33 -1.96 9.74 -0.39
N ILE A 34 -3.21 9.61 0.01
CA ILE A 34 -4.32 9.39 -0.93
C ILE A 34 -4.58 10.72 -1.66
N ARG A 35 -4.33 10.73 -2.97
CA ARG A 35 -4.57 11.90 -3.83
C ARG A 35 -5.68 11.66 -4.82
N GLU A 36 -6.23 10.47 -4.83
CA GLU A 36 -7.27 10.06 -5.76
C GLU A 36 -8.48 10.99 -5.74
N VAL A 37 -8.91 11.38 -6.94
CA VAL A 37 -10.17 12.09 -7.16
C VAL A 37 -11.09 11.16 -7.92
N SER A 38 -12.25 10.83 -7.34
CA SER A 38 -13.21 9.90 -7.92
C SER A 38 -13.65 10.35 -9.30
N GLY A 39 -13.61 9.43 -10.28
CA GLY A 39 -13.99 9.71 -11.65
C GLY A 39 -12.96 10.49 -12.46
N VAL A 40 -11.80 10.82 -11.90
CA VAL A 40 -10.72 11.54 -12.59
C VAL A 40 -9.58 10.59 -12.90
N PRO A 41 -9.04 10.57 -14.13
CA PRO A 41 -7.93 9.69 -14.48
C PRO A 41 -6.71 9.90 -13.59
N VAL A 42 -5.99 8.80 -13.28
CA VAL A 42 -4.83 8.77 -12.39
C VAL A 42 -3.79 9.85 -12.74
N GLY A 43 -3.51 10.03 -14.00
CA GLY A 43 -2.51 11.02 -14.45
C GLY A 43 -2.81 12.47 -14.06
N HIS A 44 -4.06 12.77 -13.70
CA HIS A 44 -4.46 14.13 -13.32
C HIS A 44 -4.24 14.43 -11.84
N TRP A 45 -4.08 13.41 -10.98
CA TRP A 45 -3.90 13.63 -9.55
C TRP A 45 -2.64 12.95 -8.98
N LYS A 46 -2.02 12.02 -9.71
CA LYS A 46 -0.83 11.31 -9.23
C LYS A 46 0.40 12.23 -9.19
N ILE A 47 1.06 12.29 -8.05
CA ILE A 47 2.40 12.84 -7.89
C ILE A 47 3.35 11.66 -7.80
N LYS A 48 4.29 11.53 -8.74
CA LYS A 48 5.22 10.41 -8.81
C LYS A 48 6.02 10.28 -7.51
N GLY A 49 6.07 9.06 -6.96
CA GLY A 49 6.85 8.76 -5.76
C GLY A 49 6.18 9.16 -4.44
N ALA A 50 5.01 9.81 -4.48
CA ALA A 50 4.37 10.34 -3.28
C ALA A 50 2.84 10.15 -3.26
N THR A 51 2.33 9.11 -3.94
CA THR A 51 0.90 8.90 -4.09
C THR A 51 0.53 7.45 -3.82
N ALA A 52 -0.49 7.23 -2.96
CA ALA A 52 -1.10 5.92 -2.76
C ALA A 52 -1.84 5.47 -4.01
N ILE A 53 -1.91 4.16 -4.22
CA ILE A 53 -2.65 3.58 -5.35
C ILE A 53 -4.14 3.88 -5.23
N PRO A 54 -4.88 3.91 -6.36
CA PRO A 54 -6.33 4.14 -6.29
C PRO A 54 -7.04 3.01 -5.54
N ALA A 55 -8.14 3.33 -4.88
CA ALA A 55 -9.01 2.33 -4.28
C ALA A 55 -9.61 1.46 -5.38
N GLY A 56 -9.82 0.18 -5.08
CA GLY A 56 -10.39 -0.76 -6.04
C GLY A 56 -10.15 -2.20 -5.64
N GLU A 57 -10.56 -3.11 -6.50
CA GLU A 57 -10.25 -4.52 -6.37
C GLU A 57 -9.17 -4.91 -7.38
N TYR A 58 -8.13 -5.58 -6.89
CA TYR A 58 -6.98 -5.97 -7.71
C TYR A 58 -6.67 -7.44 -7.54
N GLY A 59 -6.20 -8.08 -8.61
CA GLY A 59 -5.59 -9.39 -8.51
C GLY A 59 -4.30 -9.31 -7.71
N VAL A 60 -4.06 -10.27 -6.83
CA VAL A 60 -2.86 -10.34 -6.00
C VAL A 60 -2.20 -11.69 -6.22
N THR A 61 -0.91 -11.68 -6.47
CA THR A 61 -0.09 -12.90 -6.68
C THR A 61 1.13 -12.87 -5.78
N LEU A 62 1.64 -14.06 -5.44
CA LEU A 62 2.94 -14.20 -4.80
C LEU A 62 3.98 -14.37 -5.89
N GLU A 63 4.95 -13.46 -5.96
CA GLU A 63 5.97 -13.47 -6.99
C GLU A 63 7.35 -13.26 -6.42
N GLU A 64 8.37 -13.74 -7.12
CA GLU A 64 9.74 -13.44 -6.78
C GLU A 64 10.06 -11.99 -7.14
N SER A 65 10.66 -11.27 -6.20
CA SER A 65 11.12 -9.91 -6.41
C SER A 65 12.63 -9.84 -6.23
N PRO A 66 13.39 -9.28 -7.18
CA PRO A 66 14.84 -9.09 -7.01
C PRO A 66 15.19 -8.25 -5.79
N ARG A 67 14.31 -7.33 -5.40
CA ARG A 67 14.52 -6.42 -4.27
C ARG A 67 14.00 -6.96 -2.94
N PHE A 68 12.83 -7.63 -2.95
CA PHE A 68 12.14 -8.02 -1.72
C PHE A 68 12.11 -9.53 -1.47
N GLY A 69 12.67 -10.35 -2.38
CA GLY A 69 12.79 -11.78 -2.24
C GLY A 69 11.63 -12.57 -2.83
N ALA A 70 11.62 -13.88 -2.53
CA ALA A 70 10.56 -14.79 -2.97
C ALA A 70 9.26 -14.51 -2.17
N ASP A 71 8.14 -14.96 -2.74
CA ASP A 71 6.81 -14.87 -2.10
C ASP A 71 6.42 -13.44 -1.70
N THR A 72 6.79 -12.48 -2.53
CA THR A 72 6.35 -11.09 -2.36
C THR A 72 4.94 -10.91 -2.90
N LEU A 73 4.05 -10.33 -2.09
CA LEU A 73 2.70 -10.00 -2.52
C LEU A 73 2.75 -8.89 -3.57
N THR A 74 2.30 -9.23 -4.77
CA THR A 74 2.25 -8.30 -5.90
C THR A 74 0.80 -7.95 -6.21
N ILE A 75 0.52 -6.66 -6.33
CA ILE A 75 -0.80 -6.14 -6.70
C ILE A 75 -0.78 -5.84 -8.20
N ASN A 76 -1.65 -6.53 -8.95
CA ASN A 76 -1.62 -6.52 -10.40
C ASN A 76 -2.55 -5.47 -11.01
N ASP A 77 -2.15 -4.96 -12.18
CA ASP A 77 -3.01 -4.10 -13.03
C ASP A 77 -3.55 -2.87 -12.33
N VAL A 78 -2.72 -2.22 -11.51
CA VAL A 78 -3.09 -0.98 -10.84
C VAL A 78 -3.01 0.18 -11.84
N PRO A 79 -4.12 0.90 -12.10
CA PRO A 79 -4.09 2.01 -13.05
C PRO A 79 -3.03 3.06 -12.70
N GLY A 80 -2.16 3.37 -13.66
CA GLY A 80 -1.13 4.40 -13.52
C GLY A 80 0.06 4.03 -12.63
N PHE A 81 0.15 2.78 -12.20
CA PHE A 81 1.25 2.28 -11.36
C PHE A 81 1.78 0.97 -11.94
N THR A 82 3.07 0.72 -11.74
CA THR A 82 3.71 -0.53 -12.17
C THR A 82 4.54 -1.11 -11.02
N GLY A 83 4.64 -2.44 -10.97
CA GLY A 83 5.46 -3.11 -9.96
C GLY A 83 5.00 -2.87 -8.52
N VAL A 84 3.70 -2.74 -8.29
CA VAL A 84 3.16 -2.51 -6.95
C VAL A 84 3.27 -3.79 -6.13
N ARG A 85 3.95 -3.70 -5.00
CA ARG A 85 4.18 -4.81 -4.07
C ARG A 85 3.93 -4.37 -2.64
N MET A 86 3.55 -5.32 -1.78
CA MET A 86 3.50 -5.09 -0.34
C MET A 86 4.84 -5.49 0.26
N HIS A 87 5.47 -4.59 1.00
CA HIS A 87 6.79 -4.85 1.58
C HIS A 87 6.99 -4.12 2.89
N ALA A 88 8.09 -4.42 3.58
CA ALA A 88 8.44 -3.75 4.83
C ALA A 88 9.00 -2.35 4.58
N GLY A 89 8.86 -1.48 5.56
CA GLY A 89 9.39 -0.13 5.60
C GLY A 89 8.87 0.57 6.84
N ASN A 90 9.19 1.85 7.03
CA ASN A 90 8.83 2.57 8.25
C ASN A 90 8.00 3.83 8.01
N THR A 91 8.31 4.61 6.97
CA THR A 91 7.62 5.86 6.68
C THR A 91 7.22 5.94 5.20
N SER A 92 6.40 6.92 4.84
CA SER A 92 6.02 7.11 3.44
C SER A 92 7.22 7.40 2.53
N GLY A 93 8.34 7.86 3.08
CA GLY A 93 9.59 8.02 2.34
C GLY A 93 10.24 6.70 1.91
N ASP A 94 9.82 5.58 2.48
CA ASP A 94 10.34 4.25 2.14
C ASP A 94 9.57 3.58 1.00
N THR A 95 8.61 4.26 0.40
CA THR A 95 7.80 3.71 -0.69
C THR A 95 7.47 4.75 -1.75
N GLU A 96 7.17 4.27 -2.94
CA GLU A 96 6.68 5.07 -4.07
C GLU A 96 5.32 4.53 -4.54
N GLY A 97 4.39 4.38 -3.62
CA GLY A 97 3.03 3.91 -3.88
C GLY A 97 2.74 2.50 -3.39
N CYS A 98 3.77 1.68 -3.12
CA CYS A 98 3.57 0.34 -2.57
C CYS A 98 3.09 0.39 -1.12
N PRO A 99 2.09 -0.40 -0.71
CA PRO A 99 1.72 -0.49 0.69
C PRO A 99 2.85 -1.12 1.53
N LEU A 100 3.23 -0.46 2.61
CA LEU A 100 4.14 -1.00 3.61
C LEU A 100 3.35 -1.82 4.62
N LEU A 101 3.95 -2.91 5.09
CA LEU A 101 3.35 -3.80 6.09
C LEU A 101 4.08 -3.66 7.42
N GLY A 102 3.36 -3.79 8.53
CA GLY A 102 3.96 -3.78 9.85
C GLY A 102 3.01 -4.18 10.96
N MET A 103 3.56 -4.45 12.13
CA MET A 103 2.80 -4.94 13.28
C MET A 103 2.46 -3.85 14.29
N ALA A 104 3.07 -2.67 14.19
CA ALA A 104 2.80 -1.54 15.06
C ALA A 104 2.88 -0.22 14.30
N VAL A 105 2.05 0.74 14.70
CA VAL A 105 1.99 2.08 14.11
C VAL A 105 2.04 3.12 15.23
N VAL A 106 2.91 4.13 15.06
CA VAL A 106 2.98 5.30 15.92
C VAL A 106 3.03 6.53 15.01
N GLY A 107 1.98 7.37 15.03
CA GLY A 107 1.87 8.51 14.12
C GLY A 107 1.91 8.06 12.66
N ALA A 108 2.88 8.57 11.91
CA ALA A 108 3.12 8.23 10.50
C ALA A 108 4.28 7.22 10.31
N THR A 109 4.55 6.41 11.32
CA THR A 109 5.63 5.41 11.30
C THR A 109 5.06 4.02 11.57
N ILE A 110 5.50 3.04 10.76
CA ILE A 110 5.12 1.63 10.92
C ILE A 110 6.38 0.79 11.16
N THR A 111 6.26 -0.25 11.97
CA THR A 111 7.40 -1.12 12.33
C THR A 111 6.98 -2.59 12.36
N GLY A 112 7.96 -3.49 12.33
CA GLY A 112 7.75 -4.91 12.49
C GLY A 112 7.25 -5.63 11.24
N GLY A 113 7.51 -5.11 10.05
CA GLY A 113 7.01 -5.65 8.78
C GLY A 113 7.88 -6.71 8.12
N SER A 114 9.04 -6.96 8.67
CA SER A 114 9.96 -7.95 8.08
C SER A 114 9.65 -9.38 8.46
#